data_14b9610bbbd74ea00c0b9ffd40f4920c
#
_entry.id   14b9610bbbd74ea00c0b9ffd40f4920c
#
_cell.length_a   1.000
_cell.length_b   1.000
_cell.length_c   1.000
_cell.angle_alpha   90.00
_cell.angle_beta   90.00
_cell.angle_gamma   90.00
#
_symmetry.space_group_name_H-M   'P 1'
#
loop_
_entity.id
_entity.type
_entity.pdbx_description
1 polymer ?
#
loop_
_entity_poly.entity_id
_entity_poly.type
_entity_poly.pdbx_seq_one_letter_code
_entity_poly.pdbx_strand_id
1 'polypeptide(L)'
;MTQLVVTVNDSAMLPQLRTAIRQLRGVEKVRSVRNVSVRMEGKLRRELSNRLASLSKLQDGWDGADSKAIDRQCIAKFKSVLSKATEKQLSGWALFQDARGYLYFDYTGEHVTAGITMTGDTLISFVQKGDTLEKNDGIPFTTASFISLLKNVNA
;
A
#
# COMPACT_ATOMS: atom_id res chain seq x y z
N MET A 1 27.80 -8.54 19.92
CA MET A 1 27.23 -9.62 19.09
C MET A 1 26.92 -9.07 17.70
N THR A 2 27.49 -9.64 16.67
CA THR A 2 27.28 -9.19 15.27
C THR A 2 26.34 -10.16 14.58
N GLN A 3 25.32 -9.65 13.92
CA GLN A 3 24.37 -10.44 13.15
C GLN A 3 24.63 -10.24 11.66
N LEU A 4 24.74 -11.34 10.90
CA LEU A 4 24.80 -11.33 9.46
C LEU A 4 23.50 -11.88 8.90
N VAL A 5 22.90 -11.14 7.97
CA VAL A 5 21.69 -11.56 7.24
C VAL A 5 22.10 -11.91 5.80
N VAL A 6 21.83 -13.15 5.40
CA VAL A 6 22.07 -13.62 4.04
C VAL A 6 20.74 -13.91 3.37
N THR A 7 20.47 -13.27 2.23
CA THR A 7 19.27 -13.51 1.42
C THR A 7 19.56 -14.60 0.40
N VAL A 8 18.71 -15.60 0.36
CA VAL A 8 18.82 -16.74 -0.57
C VAL A 8 17.59 -16.75 -1.47
N ASN A 9 17.81 -16.59 -2.76
CA ASN A 9 16.72 -16.55 -3.76
C ASN A 9 16.26 -17.96 -4.18
N ASP A 10 17.10 -18.98 -3.97
CA ASP A 10 16.76 -20.36 -4.28
C ASP A 10 16.66 -21.18 -2.98
N SER A 11 15.48 -21.62 -2.64
CA SER A 11 15.22 -22.40 -1.43
C SER A 11 15.89 -23.79 -1.44
N ALA A 12 16.20 -24.34 -2.62
CA ALA A 12 16.88 -25.61 -2.76
C ALA A 12 18.34 -25.56 -2.26
N MET A 13 18.94 -24.38 -2.26
CA MET A 13 20.32 -24.18 -1.76
C MET A 13 20.40 -23.97 -0.24
N LEU A 14 19.29 -23.78 0.45
CA LEU A 14 19.28 -23.51 1.90
C LEU A 14 19.99 -24.57 2.75
N PRO A 15 19.80 -25.90 2.53
CA PRO A 15 20.47 -26.91 3.35
C PRO A 15 21.99 -26.85 3.23
N GLN A 16 22.49 -26.68 2.00
CA GLN A 16 23.94 -26.61 1.72
C GLN A 16 24.54 -25.34 2.34
N LEU A 17 23.88 -24.21 2.19
CA LEU A 17 24.31 -22.93 2.76
C LEU A 17 24.35 -22.98 4.28
N ARG A 18 23.33 -23.57 4.92
CA ARG A 18 23.31 -23.76 6.38
C ARG A 18 24.47 -24.58 6.88
N THR A 19 24.79 -25.65 6.19
CA THR A 19 25.94 -26.51 6.52
C THR A 19 27.27 -25.75 6.38
N ALA A 20 27.47 -25.04 5.29
CA ALA A 20 28.65 -24.23 5.05
C ALA A 20 28.84 -23.14 6.11
N ILE A 21 27.76 -22.40 6.45
CA ILE A 21 27.82 -21.33 7.46
C ILE A 21 28.15 -21.90 8.86
N ARG A 22 27.61 -23.08 9.23
CA ARG A 22 27.88 -23.71 10.52
C ARG A 22 29.33 -24.12 10.69
N GLN A 23 30.05 -24.36 9.59
CA GLN A 23 31.47 -24.73 9.60
C GLN A 23 32.40 -23.51 9.76
N LEU A 24 31.88 -22.29 9.62
CA LEU A 24 32.66 -21.07 9.83
C LEU A 24 33.03 -20.89 11.29
N ARG A 25 34.28 -20.53 11.55
CA ARG A 25 34.75 -20.25 12.91
C ARG A 25 34.03 -19.05 13.50
N GLY A 26 33.55 -19.21 14.72
CA GLY A 26 32.83 -18.11 15.45
C GLY A 26 31.32 -18.02 15.18
N VAL A 27 30.76 -18.93 14.40
CA VAL A 27 29.31 -18.99 14.22
C VAL A 27 28.70 -19.85 15.33
N GLU A 28 28.05 -19.21 16.29
CA GLU A 28 27.39 -19.88 17.42
C GLU A 28 26.03 -20.45 17.05
N LYS A 29 25.28 -19.75 16.19
CA LYS A 29 23.91 -20.10 15.87
C LYS A 29 23.52 -19.72 14.45
N VAL A 30 22.97 -20.66 13.71
CA VAL A 30 22.34 -20.42 12.39
C VAL A 30 20.85 -20.64 12.52
N ARG A 31 20.06 -19.58 12.29
CA ARG A 31 18.60 -19.65 12.21
C ARG A 31 18.16 -19.29 10.80
N SER A 32 17.27 -20.08 10.23
CA SER A 32 16.53 -19.61 9.05
C SER A 32 15.41 -18.70 9.53
N VAL A 33 15.44 -17.46 9.10
CA VAL A 33 14.31 -16.57 9.23
C VAL A 33 13.49 -16.75 7.96
N ARG A 34 12.52 -17.65 7.99
CA ARG A 34 11.49 -17.68 6.95
C ARG A 34 10.71 -16.37 7.09
N ASN A 35 10.72 -15.57 6.02
CA ASN A 35 9.88 -14.37 5.88
C ASN A 35 10.39 -13.07 6.52
N VAL A 36 11.63 -12.69 6.31
CA VAL A 36 12.03 -11.28 6.45
C VAL A 36 11.29 -10.43 5.40
N SER A 37 11.15 -10.94 4.18
CA SER A 37 10.38 -10.30 3.10
C SER A 37 8.88 -10.20 3.42
N VAL A 38 8.27 -11.23 4.02
CA VAL A 38 6.84 -11.20 4.38
C VAL A 38 6.54 -10.20 5.51
N ARG A 39 7.46 -9.96 6.43
CA ARG A 39 7.29 -8.90 7.44
C ARG A 39 7.43 -7.49 6.85
N MET A 40 8.27 -7.29 5.83
CA MET A 40 8.36 -6.03 5.10
C MET A 40 7.22 -5.88 4.08
N GLU A 41 6.84 -6.95 3.39
CA GLU A 41 5.73 -6.96 2.42
C GLU A 41 4.37 -6.61 3.02
N GLY A 42 4.14 -6.77 4.31
CA GLY A 42 2.90 -6.37 4.98
C GLY A 42 2.92 -4.97 5.60
N LYS A 43 4.04 -4.25 5.58
CA LYS A 43 4.19 -3.00 6.32
C LYS A 43 3.27 -1.89 5.82
N LEU A 44 3.31 -1.58 4.52
CA LEU A 44 2.49 -0.52 3.92
C LEU A 44 1.00 -0.87 4.00
N ARG A 45 0.64 -2.12 3.72
CA ARG A 45 -0.75 -2.58 3.87
C ARG A 45 -1.25 -2.38 5.30
N ARG A 46 -0.43 -2.66 6.29
CA ARG A 46 -0.76 -2.47 7.71
C ARG A 46 -0.88 -1.00 8.06
N GLU A 47 0.06 -0.18 7.62
CA GLU A 47 0.02 1.27 7.82
C GLU A 47 -1.24 1.89 7.21
N LEU A 48 -1.58 1.54 5.97
CA LEU A 48 -2.80 2.00 5.31
C LEU A 48 -4.07 1.46 5.97
N SER A 49 -4.06 0.21 6.45
CA SER A 49 -5.18 -0.35 7.22
C SER A 49 -5.39 0.40 8.54
N ASN A 50 -4.32 0.73 9.26
CA ASN A 50 -4.37 1.52 10.48
C ASN A 50 -4.84 2.95 10.20
N ARG A 51 -4.40 3.55 9.11
CA ARG A 51 -4.86 4.86 8.68
C ARG A 51 -6.35 4.84 8.36
N LEU A 52 -6.82 3.85 7.61
CA LEU A 52 -8.23 3.66 7.31
C LEU A 52 -9.07 3.50 8.58
N ALA A 53 -8.60 2.71 9.54
CA ALA A 53 -9.26 2.54 10.84
C ALA A 53 -9.35 3.86 11.62
N SER A 54 -8.31 4.68 11.59
CA SER A 54 -8.32 6.01 12.21
C SER A 54 -9.32 6.95 11.53
N LEU A 55 -9.33 6.99 10.20
CA LEU A 55 -10.27 7.81 9.44
C LEU A 55 -11.73 7.36 9.65
N SER A 56 -11.96 6.06 9.78
CA SER A 56 -13.30 5.49 10.01
C SER A 56 -13.94 5.90 11.35
N LYS A 57 -13.17 6.44 12.28
CA LYS A 57 -13.65 6.95 13.57
C LYS A 57 -14.13 8.40 13.49
N LEU A 58 -13.80 9.11 12.42
CA LEU A 58 -14.26 10.48 12.23
C LEU A 58 -15.77 10.50 12.03
N GLN A 59 -16.44 11.43 12.68
CA GLN A 59 -17.87 11.59 12.62
C GLN A 59 -18.23 12.82 11.78
N ASP A 60 -19.52 12.99 11.48
CA ASP A 60 -20.02 14.21 10.86
C ASP A 60 -19.57 15.44 11.67
N GLY A 61 -19.11 16.47 10.98
CA GLY A 61 -18.56 17.68 11.62
C GLY A 61 -17.08 17.63 12.01
N TRP A 62 -16.34 16.61 11.61
CA TRP A 62 -14.92 16.45 11.96
C TRP A 62 -14.01 17.57 11.44
N ASP A 63 -14.38 18.18 10.31
CA ASP A 63 -13.66 19.30 9.66
C ASP A 63 -14.62 20.47 9.36
N GLY A 64 -15.45 20.83 10.33
CA GLY A 64 -16.48 21.86 10.18
C GLY A 64 -17.90 21.29 10.00
N ALA A 65 -18.91 22.17 10.12
CA ALA A 65 -20.31 21.78 10.23
C ALA A 65 -20.84 20.92 9.06
N ASP A 66 -20.29 21.12 7.86
CA ASP A 66 -20.75 20.43 6.64
C ASP A 66 -19.94 19.18 6.30
N SER A 67 -18.91 18.88 7.08
CA SER A 67 -18.10 17.69 6.83
C SER A 67 -18.82 16.40 7.22
N LYS A 68 -18.59 15.34 6.45
CA LYS A 68 -19.24 14.04 6.59
C LYS A 68 -18.25 12.96 7.02
N ALA A 69 -18.74 12.00 7.80
CA ALA A 69 -18.04 10.74 8.05
C ALA A 69 -17.82 9.97 6.75
N ILE A 70 -16.82 9.09 6.73
CA ILE A 70 -16.58 8.23 5.57
C ILE A 70 -17.77 7.30 5.35
N ASP A 71 -18.17 7.16 4.09
CA ASP A 71 -19.12 6.15 3.68
C ASP A 71 -18.57 4.74 3.99
N ARG A 72 -19.40 3.93 4.66
CA ARG A 72 -19.04 2.55 5.01
C ARG A 72 -18.74 1.68 3.78
N GLN A 73 -19.39 1.96 2.65
CA GLN A 73 -19.10 1.27 1.40
C GLN A 73 -17.67 1.58 0.90
N CYS A 74 -17.22 2.82 1.01
CA CYS A 74 -15.86 3.20 0.67
C CYS A 74 -14.84 2.46 1.55
N ILE A 75 -15.11 2.31 2.84
CA ILE A 75 -14.24 1.55 3.76
C ILE A 75 -14.14 0.09 3.32
N ALA A 76 -15.25 -0.58 3.06
CA ALA A 76 -15.28 -1.98 2.65
C ALA A 76 -14.56 -2.20 1.30
N LYS A 77 -14.80 -1.31 0.34
CA LYS A 77 -14.15 -1.34 -0.98
C LYS A 77 -12.65 -1.14 -0.89
N PHE A 78 -12.19 -0.18 -0.09
CA PHE A 78 -10.77 0.06 0.09
C PHE A 78 -10.05 -1.10 0.82
N LYS A 79 -10.69 -1.75 1.78
CA LYS A 79 -10.19 -2.99 2.39
C LYS A 79 -9.98 -4.09 1.34
N SER A 80 -10.89 -4.21 0.38
CA SER A 80 -10.78 -5.14 -0.74
C SER A 80 -9.56 -4.82 -1.63
N VAL A 81 -9.29 -3.53 -1.88
CA VAL A 81 -8.08 -3.09 -2.60
C VAL A 81 -6.83 -3.48 -1.82
N LEU A 82 -6.75 -3.16 -0.53
CA LEU A 82 -5.60 -3.49 0.32
C LEU A 82 -5.31 -4.98 0.37
N SER A 83 -6.34 -5.82 0.33
CA SER A 83 -6.17 -7.29 0.34
C SER A 83 -5.53 -7.84 -0.92
N LYS A 84 -5.64 -7.15 -2.06
CA LYS A 84 -5.19 -7.62 -3.38
C LYS A 84 -4.01 -6.82 -3.95
N ALA A 85 -3.83 -5.57 -3.54
CA ALA A 85 -2.71 -4.76 -3.99
C ALA A 85 -1.38 -5.27 -3.41
N THR A 86 -0.32 -5.21 -4.19
CA THR A 86 1.03 -5.52 -3.74
C THR A 86 1.66 -4.35 -3.00
N GLU A 87 2.66 -4.60 -2.16
CA GLU A 87 3.42 -3.54 -1.49
C GLU A 87 4.03 -2.53 -2.49
N LYS A 88 4.53 -3.03 -3.63
CA LYS A 88 5.08 -2.20 -4.69
C LYS A 88 4.01 -1.24 -5.26
N GLN A 89 2.79 -1.72 -5.45
CA GLN A 89 1.68 -0.91 -5.95
C GLN A 89 1.24 0.15 -4.93
N LEU A 90 1.32 -0.14 -3.64
CA LEU A 90 0.95 0.76 -2.54
C LEU A 90 2.05 1.77 -2.17
N SER A 91 3.28 1.53 -2.62
CA SER A 91 4.42 2.38 -2.27
C SER A 91 4.25 3.81 -2.77
N GLY A 92 4.48 4.77 -1.89
CA GLY A 92 4.38 6.20 -2.18
C GLY A 92 2.96 6.78 -2.11
N TRP A 93 1.95 5.95 -1.87
CA TRP A 93 0.57 6.40 -1.73
C TRP A 93 0.22 6.73 -0.28
N ALA A 94 -0.57 7.79 -0.08
CA ALA A 94 -1.10 8.20 1.20
C ALA A 94 -2.63 8.27 1.15
N LEU A 95 -3.30 7.91 2.25
CA LEU A 95 -4.75 7.84 2.36
C LEU A 95 -5.29 9.01 3.18
N PHE A 96 -6.25 9.70 2.62
CA PHE A 96 -6.96 10.82 3.23
C PHE A 96 -8.47 10.67 3.10
N GLN A 97 -9.19 11.51 3.82
CA GLN A 97 -10.62 11.70 3.67
C GLN A 97 -10.88 13.16 3.29
N ASP A 98 -11.80 13.40 2.37
CA ASP A 98 -12.30 14.75 2.11
C ASP A 98 -13.52 15.09 2.96
N ALA A 99 -13.91 16.38 2.96
CA ALA A 99 -15.04 16.86 3.74
C ALA A 99 -16.40 16.24 3.32
N ARG A 100 -16.51 15.67 2.12
CA ARG A 100 -17.71 14.99 1.62
C ARG A 100 -17.85 13.54 2.11
N GLY A 101 -16.86 13.03 2.82
CA GLY A 101 -16.80 11.64 3.26
C GLY A 101 -16.26 10.67 2.22
N TYR A 102 -15.58 11.18 1.18
CA TYR A 102 -14.92 10.35 0.18
C TYR A 102 -13.49 10.00 0.60
N LEU A 103 -13.01 8.84 0.20
CA LEU A 103 -11.61 8.47 0.36
C LEU A 103 -10.79 9.04 -0.79
N TYR A 104 -9.68 9.66 -0.44
CA TYR A 104 -8.73 10.23 -1.36
C TYR A 104 -7.37 9.57 -1.18
N PHE A 105 -6.85 8.98 -2.24
CA PHE A 105 -5.58 8.29 -2.27
C PHE A 105 -4.61 9.10 -3.12
N ASP A 106 -3.55 9.62 -2.50
CA ASP A 106 -2.62 10.58 -3.09
C ASP A 106 -1.23 9.99 -3.27
N TYR A 107 -0.62 10.30 -4.38
CA TYR A 107 0.75 9.93 -4.71
C TYR A 107 1.57 11.16 -5.09
N THR A 108 2.69 11.34 -4.43
CA THR A 108 3.65 12.40 -4.77
C THR A 108 5.02 11.78 -4.96
N GLY A 109 5.44 11.64 -6.21
CA GLY A 109 6.78 11.23 -6.59
C GLY A 109 7.62 12.42 -7.08
N GLU A 110 8.85 12.15 -7.47
CA GLU A 110 9.78 13.19 -7.93
C GLU A 110 9.31 13.89 -9.19
N HIS A 111 8.73 13.15 -10.14
CA HIS A 111 8.28 13.67 -11.44
C HIS A 111 6.82 13.35 -11.75
N VAL A 112 6.11 12.73 -10.82
CA VAL A 112 4.73 12.30 -11.00
C VAL A 112 3.93 12.61 -9.76
N THR A 113 2.78 13.25 -9.94
CA THR A 113 1.74 13.35 -8.93
C THR A 113 0.48 12.65 -9.44
N ALA A 114 -0.24 12.00 -8.57
CA ALA A 114 -1.47 11.31 -8.93
C ALA A 114 -2.45 11.29 -7.77
N GLY A 115 -3.72 11.22 -8.08
CA GLY A 115 -4.77 11.09 -7.08
C GLY A 115 -5.89 10.19 -7.56
N ILE A 116 -6.48 9.45 -6.63
CA ILE A 116 -7.66 8.63 -6.85
C ILE A 116 -8.68 8.97 -5.77
N THR A 117 -9.83 9.49 -6.17
CA THR A 117 -10.96 9.72 -5.26
C THR A 117 -11.98 8.61 -5.43
N MET A 118 -12.35 7.99 -4.34
CA MET A 118 -13.40 6.98 -4.29
C MET A 118 -14.69 7.60 -3.78
N THR A 119 -15.69 7.72 -4.64
CA THR A 119 -16.97 8.40 -4.39
C THR A 119 -18.13 7.42 -4.20
N GLY A 120 -17.93 6.32 -3.53
CA GLY A 120 -18.92 5.25 -3.44
C GLY A 120 -18.77 4.25 -4.58
N ASP A 121 -19.52 4.39 -5.67
CA ASP A 121 -19.51 3.43 -6.77
C ASP A 121 -18.58 3.80 -7.92
N THR A 122 -17.98 4.98 -7.88
CA THR A 122 -17.11 5.47 -8.95
C THR A 122 -15.75 5.93 -8.43
N LEU A 123 -14.78 5.94 -9.34
CA LEU A 123 -13.44 6.48 -9.14
C LEU A 123 -13.27 7.71 -10.03
N ILE A 124 -12.62 8.71 -9.46
CA ILE A 124 -12.10 9.87 -10.17
C ILE A 124 -10.59 9.82 -10.02
N SER A 125 -9.84 9.91 -11.10
CA SER A 125 -8.38 9.86 -11.03
C SER A 125 -7.72 10.94 -11.86
N PHE A 126 -6.54 11.34 -11.44
CA PHE A 126 -5.63 12.14 -12.26
C PHE A 126 -4.21 11.62 -12.13
N VAL A 127 -3.44 11.82 -13.17
CA VAL A 127 -1.99 11.60 -13.19
C VAL A 127 -1.36 12.77 -13.90
N GLN A 128 -0.41 13.43 -13.26
CA GLN A 128 0.37 14.51 -13.84
C GLN A 128 1.83 14.08 -13.94
N LYS A 129 2.36 14.09 -15.16
CA LYS A 129 3.77 13.82 -15.47
C LYS A 129 4.34 15.04 -16.21
N GLY A 130 5.16 15.83 -15.49
CA GLY A 130 5.61 17.11 -16.03
C GLY A 130 4.44 18.01 -16.37
N ASP A 131 4.36 18.47 -17.61
CA ASP A 131 3.28 19.34 -18.12
C ASP A 131 2.04 18.59 -18.60
N THR A 132 2.08 17.25 -18.61
CA THR A 132 0.98 16.40 -19.08
C THR A 132 0.07 16.02 -17.90
N LEU A 133 -1.21 16.35 -18.02
CA LEU A 133 -2.25 16.00 -17.05
C LEU A 133 -3.29 15.10 -17.72
N GLU A 134 -3.41 13.89 -17.21
CA GLU A 134 -4.47 12.95 -17.57
C GLU A 134 -5.51 12.90 -16.47
N LYS A 135 -6.79 13.04 -16.81
CA LYS A 135 -7.92 12.93 -15.88
C LYS A 135 -8.92 11.91 -16.39
N ASN A 136 -9.46 11.12 -15.48
CA ASN A 136 -10.54 10.19 -15.74
C ASN A 136 -11.60 10.34 -14.67
N ASP A 137 -12.81 10.66 -15.08
CA ASP A 137 -13.97 10.82 -14.21
C ASP A 137 -14.95 9.66 -14.43
N GLY A 138 -15.61 9.22 -13.35
CA GLY A 138 -16.71 8.28 -13.44
C GLY A 138 -16.31 6.84 -13.81
N ILE A 139 -15.09 6.42 -13.51
CA ILE A 139 -14.67 5.02 -13.68
C ILE A 139 -15.46 4.16 -12.69
N PRO A 140 -16.22 3.13 -13.12
CA PRO A 140 -16.89 2.24 -12.19
C PRO A 140 -15.89 1.57 -11.25
N PHE A 141 -16.20 1.56 -9.95
CA PHE A 141 -15.34 0.92 -8.98
C PHE A 141 -15.39 -0.60 -9.15
N THR A 142 -14.23 -1.17 -9.37
CA THR A 142 -13.90 -2.57 -9.07
C THR A 142 -12.53 -2.59 -8.42
N THR A 143 -12.22 -3.63 -7.67
CA THR A 143 -10.87 -3.79 -7.11
C THR A 143 -9.81 -3.80 -8.22
N ALA A 144 -10.14 -4.43 -9.36
CA ALA A 144 -9.25 -4.48 -10.52
C ALA A 144 -9.06 -3.10 -11.16
N SER A 145 -10.11 -2.29 -11.32
CA SER A 145 -10.00 -0.93 -11.88
C SER A 145 -9.12 -0.03 -10.99
N PHE A 146 -9.31 -0.11 -9.67
CA PHE A 146 -8.48 0.63 -8.73
C PHE A 146 -6.99 0.23 -8.82
N ILE A 147 -6.70 -1.07 -8.80
CA ILE A 147 -5.32 -1.58 -8.93
C ILE A 147 -4.70 -1.19 -10.27
N SER A 148 -5.49 -1.16 -11.34
CA SER A 148 -5.03 -0.69 -12.66
C SER A 148 -4.57 0.77 -12.62
N LEU A 149 -5.29 1.64 -11.89
CA LEU A 149 -4.88 3.03 -11.70
C LEU A 149 -3.56 3.15 -10.92
N LEU A 150 -3.35 2.31 -9.90
CA LEU A 150 -2.07 2.27 -9.17
C LEU A 150 -0.89 1.90 -10.08
N LYS A 151 -1.10 0.97 -11.00
CA LYS A 151 -0.06 0.54 -11.96
C LYS A 151 0.34 1.65 -12.93
N ASN A 152 -0.59 2.48 -13.37
CA ASN A 152 -0.33 3.55 -14.32
C ASN A 152 0.63 4.61 -13.78
N VAL A 153 0.71 4.77 -12.47
CA VAL A 153 1.61 5.71 -11.80
C VAL A 153 3.02 5.15 -11.67
N ASN A 154 3.13 3.84 -11.44
CA ASN A 154 4.40 3.14 -11.22
C ASN A 154 5.01 2.57 -12.51
N ALA A 155 4.38 2.84 -13.63
CA ALA A 155 4.84 2.39 -14.95
C ALA A 155 5.90 3.33 -15.55
#